data_528afa764aa2dc1908fbc9feb73cb722
#
_entry.id   528afa764aa2dc1908fbc9feb73cb722
#
_cell.length_a   1.000
_cell.length_b   1.000
_cell.length_c   1.000
_cell.angle_alpha   90.00
_cell.angle_beta   90.00
_cell.angle_gamma   90.00
#
_symmetry.space_group_name_H-M   'P 1'
#
loop_
_entity.id
_entity.type
_entity.pdbx_description
1 polymer ?
#
loop_
_entity_poly.entity_id
_entity_poly.type
_entity_poly.pdbx_seq_one_letter_code
_entity_poly.pdbx_strand_id
1 'polypeptide(L)'
;AGVGLQDRALFQERVDYTLTNQSEGDFHDQQLTNTSFAGAVGRGADFSGANLHGAIFTQGAFAEADFHGADLSDSLMDRADFTRTDLRDALLIGVIASGSSFAGADVEGADFSDALLDRDDQRRLCQVAEGVNPSTGVATRDSLNC
;
A
#
# COMPACT_ATOMS: atom_id res chain seq x y z
N ALA A 1 -3.63 -6.03 -36.65
CA ALA A 1 -4.78 -5.53 -35.91
C ALA A 1 -4.93 -6.26 -34.59
N GLY A 2 -5.00 -7.60 -34.55
CA GLY A 2 -5.08 -8.37 -33.33
C GLY A 2 -3.83 -8.25 -32.44
N VAL A 3 -2.68 -8.03 -33.04
CA VAL A 3 -1.42 -7.83 -32.33
C VAL A 3 -1.47 -6.58 -31.47
N GLY A 4 -2.07 -5.50 -31.96
CA GLY A 4 -2.16 -4.26 -31.20
C GLY A 4 -2.95 -4.39 -29.91
N LEU A 5 -4.02 -5.20 -29.89
CA LEU A 5 -4.80 -5.44 -28.67
C LEU A 5 -4.03 -6.26 -27.64
N GLN A 6 -3.34 -7.30 -28.08
CA GLN A 6 -2.51 -8.10 -27.19
C GLN A 6 -1.38 -7.27 -26.60
N ASP A 7 -0.74 -6.45 -27.41
CA ASP A 7 0.33 -5.58 -26.94
C ASP A 7 -0.18 -4.58 -25.91
N ARG A 8 -1.39 -4.03 -26.11
CA ARG A 8 -1.99 -3.14 -25.12
C ARG A 8 -2.25 -3.84 -23.80
N ALA A 9 -2.75 -5.07 -23.82
CA ALA A 9 -2.99 -5.83 -22.60
C ALA A 9 -1.68 -6.07 -21.84
N LEU A 10 -0.62 -6.46 -22.55
CA LEU A 10 0.69 -6.65 -21.95
C LEU A 10 1.26 -5.34 -21.39
N PHE A 11 1.11 -4.23 -22.12
CA PHE A 11 1.56 -2.94 -21.66
C PHE A 11 0.74 -2.44 -20.47
N GLN A 12 -0.55 -2.69 -20.43
CA GLN A 12 -1.41 -2.32 -19.30
C GLN A 12 -0.99 -3.06 -18.02
N GLU A 13 -0.62 -4.34 -18.13
CA GLU A 13 -0.10 -5.10 -17.00
C GLU A 13 1.24 -4.58 -16.49
N ARG A 14 1.92 -3.76 -17.30
CA ARG A 14 3.21 -3.17 -16.98
C ARG A 14 3.14 -1.66 -16.88
N VAL A 15 1.95 -1.12 -16.65
CA VAL A 15 1.82 0.33 -16.48
C VAL A 15 2.77 0.79 -15.41
N ASP A 16 3.52 1.81 -15.73
CA ASP A 16 4.59 2.31 -14.90
C ASP A 16 4.34 3.78 -14.59
N TYR A 17 4.08 4.07 -13.32
CA TYR A 17 3.87 5.42 -12.81
C TYR A 17 5.11 5.95 -12.11
N THR A 18 6.27 5.35 -12.34
CA THR A 18 7.53 5.77 -11.73
C THR A 18 7.78 7.25 -11.99
N LEU A 19 8.08 7.98 -10.92
CA LEU A 19 8.41 9.41 -10.95
C LEU A 19 7.30 10.31 -11.49
N THR A 20 6.06 9.84 -11.54
CA THR A 20 4.91 10.64 -12.00
C THR A 20 4.20 11.30 -10.83
N ASN A 21 3.43 12.34 -11.14
CA ASN A 21 2.56 12.98 -10.15
C ASN A 21 1.13 12.43 -10.32
N GLN A 22 0.68 11.66 -9.34
CA GLN A 22 -0.64 11.07 -9.28
C GLN A 22 -1.45 11.59 -8.09
N SER A 23 -1.12 12.79 -7.62
CA SER A 23 -1.85 13.41 -6.50
C SER A 23 -3.33 13.50 -6.80
N GLU A 24 -4.17 13.12 -5.83
CA GLU A 24 -5.63 13.05 -5.96
C GLU A 24 -6.11 12.08 -7.05
N GLY A 25 -5.22 11.24 -7.59
CA GLY A 25 -5.58 10.26 -8.61
C GLY A 25 -6.62 9.25 -8.11
N ASP A 26 -7.46 8.78 -9.01
CA ASP A 26 -8.50 7.80 -8.68
C ASP A 26 -8.11 6.43 -9.22
N PHE A 27 -7.69 5.55 -8.31
CA PHE A 27 -7.28 4.18 -8.59
C PHE A 27 -8.15 3.16 -7.83
N HIS A 28 -9.31 3.58 -7.32
CA HIS A 28 -10.13 2.70 -6.49
C HIS A 28 -10.54 1.43 -7.25
N ASP A 29 -10.49 0.30 -6.55
CA ASP A 29 -10.88 -1.02 -7.05
C ASP A 29 -10.13 -1.48 -8.31
N GLN A 30 -9.03 -0.81 -8.70
CA GLN A 30 -8.29 -1.19 -9.89
C GLN A 30 -7.34 -2.37 -9.63
N GLN A 31 -7.05 -3.10 -10.70
CA GLN A 31 -6.08 -4.18 -10.70
C GLN A 31 -4.71 -3.62 -11.08
N LEU A 32 -3.86 -3.42 -10.06
CA LEU A 32 -2.56 -2.77 -10.18
C LEU A 32 -1.43 -3.68 -9.69
N THR A 33 -1.61 -4.98 -9.85
CA THR A 33 -0.62 -5.99 -9.43
C THR A 33 0.74 -5.69 -10.09
N ASN A 34 1.79 -5.65 -9.28
CA ASN A 34 3.17 -5.41 -9.71
C ASN A 34 3.42 -4.07 -10.43
N THR A 35 2.49 -3.14 -10.31
CA THR A 35 2.65 -1.80 -10.89
C THR A 35 3.67 -1.00 -10.11
N SER A 36 4.51 -0.24 -10.81
CA SER A 36 5.49 0.63 -10.17
C SER A 36 4.96 2.05 -9.98
N PHE A 37 5.04 2.51 -8.73
CA PHE A 37 4.85 3.90 -8.33
C PHE A 37 6.13 4.42 -7.66
N ALA A 38 7.30 3.86 -8.01
CA ALA A 38 8.56 4.24 -7.39
C ALA A 38 8.83 5.73 -7.61
N GLY A 39 9.13 6.44 -6.53
CA GLY A 39 9.40 7.88 -6.57
C GLY A 39 8.22 8.73 -7.01
N ALA A 40 7.04 8.16 -7.16
CA ALA A 40 5.83 8.90 -7.56
C ALA A 40 5.32 9.76 -6.40
N VAL A 41 4.56 10.79 -6.74
CA VAL A 41 3.83 11.60 -5.78
C VAL A 41 2.35 11.26 -5.93
N GLY A 42 1.76 10.73 -4.86
CA GLY A 42 0.35 10.32 -4.85
C GLY A 42 -0.41 10.84 -3.63
N ARG A 43 -0.10 12.06 -3.23
CA ARG A 43 -0.76 12.68 -2.08
C ARG A 43 -2.27 12.72 -2.29
N GLY A 44 -3.01 12.19 -1.33
CA GLY A 44 -4.47 12.18 -1.39
C GLY A 44 -5.06 11.26 -2.45
N ALA A 45 -4.26 10.43 -3.12
CA ALA A 45 -4.77 9.50 -4.13
C ALA A 45 -5.68 8.45 -3.51
N ASP A 46 -6.67 8.00 -4.27
CA ASP A 46 -7.62 6.98 -3.86
C ASP A 46 -7.24 5.62 -4.43
N PHE A 47 -6.71 4.74 -3.58
CA PHE A 47 -6.41 3.35 -3.87
C PHE A 47 -7.34 2.39 -3.12
N SER A 48 -8.46 2.88 -2.61
CA SER A 48 -9.37 2.05 -1.82
C SER A 48 -9.84 0.83 -2.62
N GLY A 49 -9.79 -0.34 -2.00
CA GLY A 49 -10.19 -1.60 -2.64
C GLY A 49 -9.29 -2.06 -3.77
N ALA A 50 -8.21 -1.35 -4.10
CA ALA A 50 -7.34 -1.73 -5.21
C ALA A 50 -6.52 -2.98 -4.91
N ASN A 51 -6.25 -3.76 -5.94
CA ASN A 51 -5.29 -4.86 -5.85
C ASN A 51 -3.91 -4.34 -6.22
N LEU A 52 -3.09 -4.11 -5.19
CA LEU A 52 -1.73 -3.60 -5.30
C LEU A 52 -0.70 -4.66 -4.91
N HIS A 53 -1.05 -5.94 -5.03
CA HIS A 53 -0.14 -7.03 -4.70
C HIS A 53 1.17 -6.89 -5.48
N GLY A 54 2.28 -6.87 -4.77
CA GLY A 54 3.60 -6.75 -5.39
C GLY A 54 3.90 -5.39 -6.00
N ALA A 55 3.05 -4.38 -5.80
CA ALA A 55 3.30 -3.04 -6.31
C ALA A 55 4.55 -2.41 -5.67
N ILE A 56 5.13 -1.43 -6.33
CA ILE A 56 6.36 -0.79 -5.88
C ILE A 56 6.06 0.68 -5.54
N PHE A 57 6.28 1.04 -4.27
CA PHE A 57 6.13 2.42 -3.77
C PHE A 57 7.45 2.98 -3.22
N THR A 58 8.56 2.35 -3.53
CA THR A 58 9.87 2.75 -3.04
C THR A 58 10.10 4.25 -3.29
N GLN A 59 10.47 4.99 -2.23
CA GLN A 59 10.71 6.43 -2.26
C GLN A 59 9.52 7.27 -2.72
N GLY A 60 8.32 6.72 -2.69
CA GLY A 60 7.10 7.44 -3.05
C GLY A 60 6.62 8.38 -1.97
N ALA A 61 5.85 9.40 -2.36
CA ALA A 61 5.24 10.36 -1.45
C ALA A 61 3.72 10.21 -1.51
N PHE A 62 3.17 9.41 -0.60
CA PHE A 62 1.76 9.02 -0.59
C PHE A 62 1.02 9.48 0.67
N ALA A 63 1.47 10.59 1.27
CA ALA A 63 0.80 11.15 2.44
C ALA A 63 -0.69 11.37 2.16
N GLU A 64 -1.52 11.02 3.14
CA GLU A 64 -2.98 11.23 3.10
C GLU A 64 -3.70 10.40 2.02
N ALA A 65 -3.02 9.48 1.35
CA ALA A 65 -3.67 8.58 0.38
C ALA A 65 -4.61 7.59 1.08
N ASP A 66 -5.63 7.16 0.35
CA ASP A 66 -6.64 6.22 0.83
C ASP A 66 -6.32 4.82 0.30
N PHE A 67 -5.95 3.91 1.19
CA PHE A 67 -5.69 2.49 0.91
C PHE A 67 -6.69 1.58 1.63
N HIS A 68 -7.84 2.12 2.03
CA HIS A 68 -8.84 1.35 2.77
C HIS A 68 -9.23 0.08 2.00
N GLY A 69 -9.06 -1.07 2.64
CA GLY A 69 -9.41 -2.36 2.02
C GLY A 69 -8.51 -2.77 0.85
N ALA A 70 -7.43 -2.06 0.58
CA ALA A 70 -6.51 -2.42 -0.50
C ALA A 70 -5.68 -3.65 -0.14
N ASP A 71 -5.30 -4.42 -1.15
CA ASP A 71 -4.33 -5.49 -1.00
C ASP A 71 -2.95 -4.97 -1.40
N LEU A 72 -2.11 -4.71 -0.40
CA LEU A 72 -0.72 -4.28 -0.57
C LEU A 72 0.27 -5.42 -0.31
N SER A 73 -0.20 -6.66 -0.23
CA SER A 73 0.65 -7.79 0.14
C SER A 73 1.87 -7.87 -0.79
N ASP A 74 3.02 -8.15 -0.20
CA ASP A 74 4.31 -8.29 -0.88
C ASP A 74 4.76 -7.04 -1.64
N SER A 75 4.17 -5.88 -1.39
CA SER A 75 4.60 -4.64 -2.01
C SER A 75 5.91 -4.12 -1.40
N LEU A 76 6.64 -3.33 -2.19
CA LEU A 76 7.82 -2.62 -1.73
C LEU A 76 7.39 -1.20 -1.35
N MET A 77 7.54 -0.86 -0.09
CA MET A 77 7.10 0.43 0.48
C MET A 77 8.26 1.12 1.20
N ASP A 78 9.51 0.75 0.86
CA ASP A 78 10.68 1.24 1.56
C ASP A 78 10.98 2.72 1.24
N ARG A 79 11.47 3.43 2.24
CA ARG A 79 11.87 4.84 2.13
C ARG A 79 10.76 5.72 1.56
N ALA A 80 9.52 5.42 1.88
CA ALA A 80 8.35 6.11 1.36
C ALA A 80 7.59 6.84 2.46
N ASP A 81 6.82 7.84 2.08
CA ASP A 81 5.98 8.61 2.98
C ASP A 81 4.54 8.10 2.90
N PHE A 82 4.08 7.45 3.97
CA PHE A 82 2.70 7.00 4.14
C PHE A 82 2.06 7.67 5.36
N THR A 83 2.50 8.87 5.69
CA THR A 83 1.94 9.61 6.83
C THR A 83 0.47 9.91 6.58
N ARG A 84 -0.33 9.76 7.63
CA ARG A 84 -1.77 10.06 7.62
C ARG A 84 -2.56 9.34 6.52
N THR A 85 -2.09 8.17 6.11
CA THR A 85 -2.82 7.33 5.16
C THR A 85 -3.98 6.61 5.85
N ASP A 86 -5.00 6.27 5.07
CA ASP A 86 -6.06 5.37 5.52
C ASP A 86 -5.67 3.95 5.11
N LEU A 87 -5.32 3.13 6.11
CA LEU A 87 -4.95 1.72 5.91
C LEU A 87 -5.95 0.79 6.59
N ARG A 88 -7.14 1.28 6.90
CA ARG A 88 -8.16 0.44 7.53
C ARG A 88 -8.46 -0.77 6.67
N ASP A 89 -8.48 -1.94 7.30
CA ASP A 89 -8.79 -3.22 6.66
C ASP A 89 -7.87 -3.60 5.49
N ALA A 90 -6.75 -2.91 5.32
CA ALA A 90 -5.79 -3.22 4.27
C ALA A 90 -4.97 -4.47 4.59
N LEU A 91 -4.48 -5.12 3.56
CA LEU A 91 -3.53 -6.23 3.67
C LEU A 91 -2.13 -5.70 3.39
N LEU A 92 -1.26 -5.72 4.40
CA LEU A 92 0.15 -5.36 4.26
C LEU A 92 1.05 -6.58 4.58
N ILE A 93 0.57 -7.76 4.23
CA ILE A 93 1.26 -9.02 4.52
C ILE A 93 2.55 -9.08 3.72
N GLY A 94 3.67 -9.27 4.40
CA GLY A 94 4.97 -9.42 3.74
C GLY A 94 5.51 -8.16 3.09
N VAL A 95 4.97 -6.98 3.37
CA VAL A 95 5.49 -5.73 2.81
C VAL A 95 6.90 -5.44 3.34
N ILE A 96 7.70 -4.78 2.52
CA ILE A 96 9.00 -4.26 2.94
C ILE A 96 8.86 -2.74 3.05
N ALA A 97 8.94 -2.24 4.28
CA ALA A 97 8.68 -0.83 4.57
C ALA A 97 9.80 -0.19 5.42
N SER A 98 11.03 -0.67 5.25
CA SER A 98 12.18 -0.11 5.95
C SER A 98 12.40 1.36 5.55
N GLY A 99 12.65 2.22 6.50
CA GLY A 99 12.90 3.65 6.25
C GLY A 99 11.67 4.45 5.88
N SER A 100 10.48 3.87 5.99
CA SER A 100 9.21 4.56 5.69
C SER A 100 8.61 5.18 6.93
N SER A 101 7.62 6.06 6.74
CA SER A 101 6.86 6.65 7.83
C SER A 101 5.38 6.34 7.68
N PHE A 102 4.79 5.81 8.76
CA PHE A 102 3.34 5.59 8.89
C PHE A 102 2.75 6.51 9.97
N ALA A 103 3.43 7.60 10.30
CA ALA A 103 2.97 8.51 11.34
C ALA A 103 1.55 8.99 11.04
N GLY A 104 0.65 8.90 12.01
CA GLY A 104 -0.74 9.33 11.86
C GLY A 104 -1.60 8.46 10.96
N ALA A 105 -1.11 7.32 10.48
CA ALA A 105 -1.92 6.41 9.67
C ALA A 105 -3.01 5.75 10.51
N ASP A 106 -4.16 5.54 9.92
CA ASP A 106 -5.26 4.77 10.52
C ASP A 106 -5.12 3.31 10.07
N VAL A 107 -4.82 2.44 11.02
CA VAL A 107 -4.52 1.03 10.74
C VAL A 107 -5.54 0.07 11.32
N GLU A 108 -6.72 0.55 11.71
CA GLU A 108 -7.77 -0.31 12.27
C GLU A 108 -8.09 -1.46 11.30
N GLY A 109 -7.96 -2.69 11.77
CA GLY A 109 -8.24 -3.86 10.94
C GLY A 109 -7.18 -4.20 9.90
N ALA A 110 -6.07 -3.48 9.83
CA ALA A 110 -4.99 -3.82 8.91
C ALA A 110 -4.25 -5.09 9.36
N ASP A 111 -3.78 -5.86 8.39
CA ASP A 111 -2.97 -7.05 8.64
C ASP A 111 -1.52 -6.81 8.18
N PHE A 112 -0.61 -6.73 9.15
CA PHE A 112 0.83 -6.51 8.93
C PHE A 112 1.65 -7.80 9.10
N SER A 113 1.04 -8.97 8.97
CA SER A 113 1.76 -10.23 9.17
C SER A 113 3.00 -10.28 8.29
N ASP A 114 4.13 -10.64 8.88
CA ASP A 114 5.42 -10.77 8.18
C ASP A 114 5.92 -9.48 7.52
N ALA A 115 5.37 -8.33 7.87
CA ALA A 115 5.83 -7.04 7.37
C ALA A 115 7.18 -6.69 7.98
N LEU A 116 8.06 -6.12 7.16
CA LEU A 116 9.35 -5.59 7.63
C LEU A 116 9.20 -4.10 7.87
N LEU A 117 9.08 -3.72 9.14
CA LEU A 117 8.93 -2.35 9.59
C LEU A 117 10.13 -1.95 10.44
N ASP A 118 10.43 -0.65 10.46
CA ASP A 118 11.37 -0.13 11.44
C ASP A 118 10.77 -0.29 12.84
N ARG A 119 11.64 -0.53 13.84
CA ARG A 119 11.19 -0.78 15.20
C ARG A 119 10.38 0.38 15.77
N ASP A 120 10.76 1.61 15.46
CA ASP A 120 10.05 2.78 15.96
C ASP A 120 8.65 2.90 15.36
N ASP A 121 8.50 2.61 14.06
CA ASP A 121 7.20 2.58 13.40
C ASP A 121 6.32 1.48 14.01
N GLN A 122 6.87 0.29 14.19
CA GLN A 122 6.14 -0.81 14.82
C GLN A 122 5.61 -0.40 16.20
N ARG A 123 6.43 0.24 17.01
CA ARG A 123 6.01 0.68 18.36
C ARG A 123 4.86 1.68 18.29
N ARG A 124 4.97 2.66 17.39
CA ARG A 124 3.92 3.66 17.22
C ARG A 124 2.62 3.04 16.75
N LEU A 125 2.72 2.13 15.78
CA LEU A 125 1.54 1.43 15.28
C LEU A 125 0.89 0.56 16.35
N CYS A 126 1.68 -0.09 17.21
CA CYS A 126 1.14 -0.86 18.33
C CYS A 126 0.35 0.00 19.31
N GLN A 127 0.66 1.28 19.44
CA GLN A 127 -0.07 2.17 20.34
C GLN A 127 -1.49 2.47 19.86
N VAL A 128 -1.73 2.41 18.55
CA VAL A 128 -3.02 2.74 17.94
C VAL A 128 -3.69 1.54 17.27
N ALA A 129 -3.01 0.40 17.21
CA ALA A 129 -3.51 -0.78 16.53
C ALA A 129 -4.72 -1.36 17.26
N GLU A 130 -5.80 -1.59 16.51
CA GLU A 130 -7.02 -2.22 17.00
C GLU A 130 -7.75 -2.90 15.84
N GLY A 131 -8.73 -3.71 16.18
CA GLY A 131 -9.57 -4.37 15.21
C GLY A 131 -8.98 -5.65 14.67
N VAL A 132 -9.72 -6.27 13.77
CA VAL A 132 -9.41 -7.56 13.15
C VAL A 132 -9.60 -7.42 11.65
N ASN A 133 -8.66 -7.95 10.90
CA ASN A 133 -8.78 -7.88 9.44
C ASN A 133 -9.96 -8.72 8.96
N PRO A 134 -10.88 -8.16 8.18
CA PRO A 134 -12.08 -8.87 7.75
C PRO A 134 -11.81 -10.01 6.76
N SER A 135 -10.69 -9.97 6.06
CA SER A 135 -10.33 -11.02 5.08
C SER A 135 -9.56 -12.17 5.70
N THR A 136 -8.65 -11.89 6.63
CA THR A 136 -7.76 -12.90 7.22
C THR A 136 -8.20 -13.37 8.60
N GLY A 137 -9.00 -12.56 9.30
CA GLY A 137 -9.36 -12.84 10.70
C GLY A 137 -8.23 -12.58 11.69
N VAL A 138 -7.12 -12.01 11.25
CA VAL A 138 -5.97 -11.71 12.12
C VAL A 138 -6.18 -10.37 12.80
N ALA A 139 -6.00 -10.33 14.11
CA ALA A 139 -6.03 -9.07 14.85
C ALA A 139 -4.84 -8.21 14.46
N THR A 140 -5.08 -6.92 14.24
CA THR A 140 -4.03 -5.98 13.84
C THR A 140 -2.87 -6.00 14.83
N ARG A 141 -3.15 -6.01 16.13
CA ARG A 141 -2.12 -6.07 17.18
C ARG A 141 -1.26 -7.33 17.07
N ASP A 142 -1.88 -8.47 16.79
CA ASP A 142 -1.14 -9.73 16.63
C ASP A 142 -0.26 -9.68 15.39
N SER A 143 -0.76 -9.12 14.30
CA SER A 143 0.00 -9.00 13.05
C SER A 143 1.25 -8.13 13.20
N LEU A 144 1.21 -7.16 14.11
CA LEU A 144 2.33 -6.24 14.41
C LEU A 144 3.26 -6.79 15.50
N ASN A 145 2.96 -7.95 16.07
CA ASN A 145 3.71 -8.50 17.20
C ASN A 145 3.71 -7.57 18.42
N CYS A 146 2.62 -6.89 18.63
CA CYS A 146 2.42 -6.10 19.85
C CYS A 146 2.28 -7.07 21.06
#